data_33dfdd0a16b243ae764a41351c2ba6d1
#
_entry.id   33dfdd0a16b243ae764a41351c2ba6d1
#
_cell.length_a   1.000
_cell.length_b   1.000
_cell.length_c   1.000
_cell.angle_alpha   90.00
_cell.angle_beta   90.00
_cell.angle_gamma   90.00
#
_symmetry.space_group_name_H-M   'P 1'
#
loop_
_entity.id
_entity.type
_entity.pdbx_description
1 polymer ?
#
loop_
_entity_poly.entity_id
_entity_poly.type
_entity_poly.pdbx_seq_one_letter_code
_entity_poly.pdbx_strand_id
1 'polypeptide(L)'
;MSGSQKISAGNLLVAGVVGGFISAMVKSGTEDILPPRLPDAVPPPIQMLNAMGFHASNMNYTYSAQTVNWGGNGIHILFSIVIAVVYCFLVRINRIFAIWAGIPFGIIVAFGAHSLVLPLLGIGKNVLAGPVEGLASELFGTILWIWTIECFRRYFVDRT
;
A
#
# COMPACT_ATOMS: atom_id res chain seq x y z
N MET A 1 -27.32 -1.95 -29.42
CA MET A 1 -26.08 -2.75 -29.32
C MET A 1 -25.02 -1.85 -28.72
N SER A 2 -24.83 -1.91 -27.40
CA SER A 2 -23.83 -1.08 -26.69
C SER A 2 -22.46 -1.68 -26.98
N GLY A 3 -21.64 -0.97 -27.76
CA GLY A 3 -20.26 -1.35 -27.99
C GLY A 3 -19.51 -1.35 -26.67
N SER A 4 -19.10 -2.52 -26.19
CA SER A 4 -18.18 -2.65 -25.07
C SER A 4 -16.89 -1.93 -25.46
N GLN A 5 -16.73 -0.69 -25.04
CA GLN A 5 -15.46 0.00 -25.19
C GLN A 5 -14.41 -0.81 -24.44
N LYS A 6 -13.42 -1.32 -25.16
CA LYS A 6 -12.29 -2.05 -24.58
C LYS A 6 -11.49 -1.06 -23.72
N ILE A 7 -11.59 -1.22 -22.41
CA ILE A 7 -10.78 -0.44 -21.45
C ILE A 7 -9.31 -0.50 -21.89
N SER A 8 -8.71 0.66 -22.14
CA SER A 8 -7.32 0.76 -22.56
C SER A 8 -6.38 0.28 -21.45
N ALA A 9 -5.38 -0.54 -21.81
CA ALA A 9 -4.32 -0.93 -20.87
C ALA A 9 -3.55 0.29 -20.33
N GLY A 10 -3.44 1.35 -21.16
CA GLY A 10 -2.83 2.62 -20.74
C GLY A 10 -3.60 3.29 -19.61
N ASN A 11 -4.92 3.34 -19.67
CA ASN A 11 -5.75 3.92 -18.60
C ASN A 11 -5.64 3.13 -17.30
N LEU A 12 -5.55 1.80 -17.38
CA LEU A 12 -5.33 0.95 -16.19
C LEU A 12 -3.97 1.21 -15.56
N LEU A 13 -2.94 1.37 -16.38
CA LEU A 13 -1.59 1.66 -15.90
C LEU A 13 -1.55 3.03 -15.22
N VAL A 14 -2.12 4.06 -15.86
CA VAL A 14 -2.21 5.42 -15.27
C VAL A 14 -3.00 5.39 -13.97
N ALA A 15 -4.14 4.72 -13.94
CA ALA A 15 -4.96 4.55 -12.74
C ALA A 15 -4.16 3.88 -11.60
N GLY A 16 -3.42 2.82 -11.92
CA GLY A 16 -2.59 2.10 -10.97
C GLY A 16 -1.43 2.95 -10.43
N VAL A 17 -0.72 3.66 -11.32
CA VAL A 17 0.42 4.50 -10.92
C VAL A 17 -0.06 5.68 -10.05
N VAL A 18 -1.04 6.45 -10.52
CA VAL A 18 -1.54 7.62 -9.80
C VAL A 18 -2.27 7.19 -8.52
N GLY A 19 -3.16 6.20 -8.63
CA GLY A 19 -3.89 5.68 -7.46
C GLY A 19 -2.96 5.07 -6.42
N GLY A 20 -1.94 4.33 -6.85
CA GLY A 20 -0.93 3.74 -5.98
C GLY A 20 -0.08 4.78 -5.25
N PHE A 21 0.35 5.82 -5.96
CA PHE A 21 1.10 6.92 -5.36
C PHE A 21 0.26 7.65 -4.30
N ILE A 22 -0.95 8.08 -4.65
CA ILE A 22 -1.82 8.82 -3.73
C ILE A 22 -2.23 7.94 -2.54
N SER A 23 -2.56 6.67 -2.78
CA SER A 23 -2.94 5.75 -1.70
C SER A 23 -1.80 5.47 -0.72
N ALA A 24 -0.54 5.47 -1.18
CA ALA A 24 0.62 5.41 -0.29
C ALA A 24 0.66 6.62 0.65
N MET A 25 0.40 7.82 0.15
CA MET A 25 0.34 9.04 0.97
C MET A 25 -0.81 8.98 1.98
N VAL A 26 -1.99 8.49 1.56
CA VAL A 26 -3.14 8.30 2.45
C VAL A 26 -2.81 7.31 3.57
N LYS A 27 -2.20 6.16 3.23
CA LYS A 27 -1.82 5.17 4.25
C LYS A 27 -0.77 5.73 5.21
N SER A 28 0.27 6.40 4.72
CA SER A 28 1.26 7.05 5.59
C SER A 28 0.63 8.07 6.52
N GLY A 29 -0.28 8.91 6.01
CA GLY A 29 -1.00 9.87 6.85
C GLY A 29 -1.88 9.21 7.92
N THR A 30 -2.50 8.07 7.64
CA THR A 30 -3.24 7.32 8.68
C THR A 30 -2.33 6.74 9.74
N GLU A 31 -1.14 6.26 9.37
CA GLU A 31 -0.16 5.74 10.31
C GLU A 31 0.42 6.83 11.24
N ASP A 32 0.42 8.09 10.79
CA ASP A 32 0.85 9.24 11.59
C ASP A 32 -0.23 9.70 12.59
N ILE A 33 -1.51 9.51 12.26
CA ILE A 33 -2.66 9.96 13.08
C ILE A 33 -3.12 8.89 14.08
N LEU A 34 -3.08 7.62 13.66
CA LEU A 34 -3.53 6.49 14.48
C LEU A 34 -2.48 6.10 15.52
N PRO A 35 -2.84 5.26 16.52
CA PRO A 35 -1.90 4.86 17.57
C PRO A 35 -0.54 4.51 16.96
N PRO A 36 0.52 5.16 17.43
CA PRO A 36 1.84 4.98 16.85
C PRO A 36 2.32 3.53 17.04
N ARG A 37 3.18 3.09 16.15
CA ARG A 37 3.97 1.88 16.37
C ARG A 37 4.75 2.03 17.67
N LEU A 38 5.07 0.91 18.30
CA LEU A 38 5.97 0.92 19.46
C LEU A 38 7.24 1.71 19.12
N PRO A 39 7.76 2.54 20.04
CA PRO A 39 8.89 3.44 19.75
C PRO A 39 10.10 2.75 19.13
N ASP A 40 10.32 1.48 19.49
CA ASP A 40 11.45 0.68 19.00
C ASP A 40 11.14 -0.13 17.73
N ALA A 41 9.93 0.00 17.18
CA ALA A 41 9.53 -0.75 16.00
C ALA A 41 10.07 -0.09 14.73
N VAL A 42 11.07 -0.71 14.11
CA VAL A 42 11.58 -0.26 12.82
C VAL A 42 10.51 -0.54 11.74
N PRO A 43 10.11 0.46 10.94
CA PRO A 43 9.13 0.26 9.88
C PRO A 43 9.58 -0.80 8.87
N PRO A 44 8.66 -1.69 8.40
CA PRO A 44 8.99 -2.75 7.46
C PRO A 44 9.72 -2.29 6.19
N PRO A 45 9.41 -1.15 5.55
CA PRO A 45 10.16 -0.65 4.40
C PRO A 45 11.64 -0.37 4.70
N ILE A 46 11.95 0.13 5.90
CA ILE A 46 13.34 0.35 6.34
C ILE A 46 14.05 -0.99 6.56
N GLN A 47 13.38 -1.96 7.16
CA GLN A 47 13.93 -3.30 7.34
C GLN A 47 14.20 -3.98 5.98
N MET A 48 13.31 -3.82 5.00
CA MET A 48 13.51 -4.31 3.64
C MET A 48 14.76 -3.72 2.99
N LEU A 49 14.96 -2.41 3.08
CA LEU A 49 16.17 -1.77 2.54
C LEU A 49 17.44 -2.33 3.19
N ASN A 50 17.44 -2.49 4.51
CA ASN A 50 18.58 -3.07 5.22
C ASN A 50 18.83 -4.53 4.79
N ALA A 51 17.78 -5.34 4.62
CA ALA A 51 17.88 -6.71 4.14
C ALA A 51 18.41 -6.81 2.69
N MET A 52 18.16 -5.79 1.87
CA MET A 52 18.69 -5.66 0.51
C MET A 52 20.14 -5.15 0.47
N GLY A 53 20.77 -4.89 1.62
CA GLY A 53 22.12 -4.37 1.73
C GLY A 53 22.27 -2.85 1.66
N PHE A 54 21.14 -2.12 1.66
CA PHE A 54 21.17 -0.66 1.76
C PHE A 54 21.26 -0.24 3.22
N HIS A 55 22.03 0.81 3.49
CA HIS A 55 22.10 1.41 4.83
C HIS A 55 20.96 2.43 4.99
N ALA A 56 19.76 1.93 5.31
CA ALA A 56 18.56 2.76 5.38
C ALA A 56 18.65 3.88 6.46
N SER A 57 19.47 3.69 7.48
CA SER A 57 19.79 4.74 8.46
C SER A 57 20.42 6.00 7.87
N ASN A 58 21.09 5.88 6.72
CA ASN A 58 21.71 7.00 6.01
C ASN A 58 20.76 7.69 5.02
N MET A 59 19.55 7.14 4.81
CA MET A 59 18.55 7.64 3.87
C MET A 59 17.56 8.56 4.56
N ASN A 60 18.05 9.48 5.38
CA ASN A 60 17.23 10.42 6.12
C ASN A 60 17.55 11.86 5.73
N TYR A 61 16.56 12.72 5.86
CA TYR A 61 16.75 14.17 5.95
C TYR A 61 15.92 14.74 7.08
N THR A 62 16.35 15.87 7.62
CA THR A 62 15.63 16.58 8.68
C THR A 62 15.16 17.93 8.16
N TYR A 63 13.86 18.19 8.32
CA TYR A 63 13.25 19.46 8.00
C TYR A 63 12.26 19.83 9.11
N SER A 64 12.33 21.06 9.60
CA SER A 64 11.44 21.58 10.65
C SER A 64 11.33 20.67 11.87
N ALA A 65 12.48 20.17 12.37
CA ALA A 65 12.59 19.22 13.48
C ALA A 65 11.96 17.82 13.25
N GLN A 66 11.52 17.52 12.03
CA GLN A 66 11.00 16.22 11.64
C GLN A 66 12.06 15.46 10.84
N THR A 67 12.34 14.22 11.23
CA THR A 67 13.24 13.34 10.45
C THR A 67 12.45 12.40 9.57
N VAL A 68 12.71 12.46 8.28
CA VAL A 68 12.04 11.66 7.26
C VAL A 68 13.01 10.68 6.64
N ASN A 69 12.67 9.40 6.67
CA ASN A 69 13.42 8.38 5.93
C ASN A 69 12.87 8.29 4.50
N TRP A 70 13.56 8.94 3.56
CA TRP A 70 13.12 8.99 2.15
C TRP A 70 13.26 7.62 1.46
N GLY A 71 14.23 6.79 1.85
CA GLY A 71 14.39 5.43 1.32
C GLY A 71 13.20 4.54 1.68
N GLY A 72 12.82 4.51 2.96
CA GLY A 72 11.65 3.76 3.42
C GLY A 72 10.35 4.23 2.76
N ASN A 73 10.16 5.55 2.66
CA ASN A 73 9.00 6.11 1.95
C ASN A 73 9.00 5.73 0.46
N GLY A 74 10.16 5.74 -0.19
CA GLY A 74 10.30 5.33 -1.60
C GLY A 74 9.88 3.88 -1.84
N ILE A 75 10.32 2.96 -0.98
CA ILE A 75 9.92 1.53 -1.05
C ILE A 75 8.42 1.39 -0.78
N HIS A 76 7.87 2.10 0.19
CA HIS A 76 6.44 2.06 0.49
C HIS A 76 5.59 2.54 -0.72
N ILE A 77 5.99 3.66 -1.32
CA ILE A 77 5.32 4.20 -2.52
C ILE A 77 5.43 3.22 -3.69
N LEU A 78 6.63 2.66 -3.95
CA LEU A 78 6.84 1.71 -5.03
C LEU A 78 5.98 0.45 -4.86
N PHE A 79 5.95 -0.12 -3.64
CA PHE A 79 5.09 -1.25 -3.31
C PHE A 79 3.63 -0.92 -3.60
N SER A 80 3.14 0.23 -3.13
CA SER A 80 1.75 0.65 -3.34
C SER A 80 1.41 0.80 -4.83
N ILE A 81 2.31 1.39 -5.63
CA ILE A 81 2.13 1.51 -7.09
C ILE A 81 2.04 0.13 -7.75
N VAL A 82 2.96 -0.78 -7.41
CA VAL A 82 2.98 -2.14 -7.99
C VAL A 82 1.67 -2.86 -7.68
N ILE A 83 1.23 -2.86 -6.42
CA ILE A 83 -0.02 -3.51 -6.02
C ILE A 83 -1.23 -2.84 -6.68
N ALA A 84 -1.27 -1.52 -6.79
CA ALA A 84 -2.36 -0.80 -7.44
C ALA A 84 -2.45 -1.13 -8.94
N VAL A 85 -1.32 -1.21 -9.64
CA VAL A 85 -1.30 -1.65 -11.05
C VAL A 85 -1.81 -3.07 -11.17
N VAL A 86 -1.30 -4.01 -10.37
CA VAL A 86 -1.77 -5.41 -10.34
C VAL A 86 -3.27 -5.46 -10.07
N TYR A 87 -3.76 -4.73 -9.07
CA TYR A 87 -5.18 -4.64 -8.75
C TYR A 87 -6.03 -4.18 -9.93
N CYS A 88 -5.62 -3.11 -10.61
CA CYS A 88 -6.36 -2.59 -11.78
C CYS A 88 -6.48 -3.65 -12.89
N PHE A 89 -5.42 -4.41 -13.15
CA PHE A 89 -5.45 -5.50 -14.14
C PHE A 89 -6.27 -6.70 -13.66
N LEU A 90 -6.21 -7.07 -12.38
CA LEU A 90 -7.03 -8.15 -11.82
C LEU A 90 -8.51 -7.82 -11.91
N VAL A 91 -8.93 -6.59 -11.58
CA VAL A 91 -10.33 -6.15 -11.72
C VAL A 91 -10.80 -6.19 -13.18
N ARG A 92 -9.91 -5.90 -14.13
CA ARG A 92 -10.22 -6.06 -15.56
C ARG A 92 -10.50 -7.52 -15.93
N ILE A 93 -9.75 -8.47 -15.36
CA ILE A 93 -9.92 -9.91 -15.60
C ILE A 93 -11.19 -10.41 -14.91
N ASN A 94 -11.38 -10.04 -13.64
CA ASN A 94 -12.54 -10.46 -12.86
C ASN A 94 -12.94 -9.37 -11.86
N ARG A 95 -14.17 -8.87 -11.98
CA ARG A 95 -14.73 -7.84 -11.10
C ARG A 95 -14.90 -8.26 -9.64
N ILE A 96 -14.73 -9.55 -9.32
CA ILE A 96 -14.75 -10.05 -7.95
C ILE A 96 -13.71 -9.35 -7.07
N PHE A 97 -12.56 -8.94 -7.65
CA PHE A 97 -11.52 -8.21 -6.93
C PHE A 97 -11.96 -6.80 -6.48
N ALA A 98 -12.99 -6.22 -7.12
CA ALA A 98 -13.54 -4.91 -6.79
C ALA A 98 -14.78 -4.96 -5.86
N ILE A 99 -15.14 -6.15 -5.33
CA ILE A 99 -16.23 -6.29 -4.36
C ILE A 99 -15.92 -5.40 -3.15
N TRP A 100 -16.95 -4.68 -2.69
CA TRP A 100 -16.82 -3.72 -1.58
C TRP A 100 -15.63 -2.77 -1.75
N ALA A 101 -15.52 -2.19 -2.94
CA ALA A 101 -14.44 -1.27 -3.30
C ALA A 101 -13.02 -1.86 -3.10
N GLY A 102 -12.86 -3.17 -3.31
CA GLY A 102 -11.59 -3.87 -3.23
C GLY A 102 -11.12 -4.18 -1.80
N ILE A 103 -11.93 -3.88 -0.77
CA ILE A 103 -11.54 -4.08 0.64
C ILE A 103 -11.05 -5.51 0.92
N PRO A 104 -11.74 -6.59 0.52
CA PRO A 104 -11.24 -7.95 0.75
C PRO A 104 -9.88 -8.20 0.11
N PHE A 105 -9.65 -7.70 -1.11
CA PHE A 105 -8.36 -7.80 -1.77
C PHE A 105 -7.27 -7.07 -0.97
N GLY A 106 -7.53 -5.83 -0.55
CA GLY A 106 -6.58 -5.04 0.25
C GLY A 106 -6.20 -5.74 1.55
N ILE A 107 -7.20 -6.31 2.26
CA ILE A 107 -6.96 -7.07 3.51
C ILE A 107 -6.08 -8.29 3.23
N ILE A 108 -6.39 -9.08 2.20
CA ILE A 108 -5.59 -10.26 1.84
C ILE A 108 -4.15 -9.87 1.52
N VAL A 109 -3.94 -8.81 0.74
CA VAL A 109 -2.59 -8.34 0.38
C VAL A 109 -1.84 -7.84 1.61
N ALA A 110 -2.45 -6.99 2.43
CA ALA A 110 -1.77 -6.42 3.59
C ALA A 110 -1.45 -7.49 4.63
N PHE A 111 -2.42 -8.33 5.01
CA PHE A 111 -2.18 -9.40 5.98
C PHE A 111 -1.28 -10.48 5.42
N GLY A 112 -1.40 -10.81 4.13
CA GLY A 112 -0.48 -11.73 3.45
C GLY A 112 0.95 -11.20 3.44
N ALA A 113 1.15 -9.92 3.14
CA ALA A 113 2.46 -9.30 3.18
C ALA A 113 3.02 -9.28 4.62
N HIS A 114 2.28 -8.74 5.58
CA HIS A 114 2.76 -8.51 6.95
C HIS A 114 2.82 -9.77 7.82
N SER A 115 1.98 -10.78 7.57
CA SER A 115 1.92 -11.98 8.41
C SER A 115 2.59 -13.21 7.79
N LEU A 116 2.84 -13.19 6.48
CA LEU A 116 3.45 -14.31 5.77
C LEU A 116 4.74 -13.89 5.06
N VAL A 117 4.67 -12.97 4.11
CA VAL A 117 5.83 -12.66 3.24
C VAL A 117 6.97 -12.04 4.05
N LEU A 118 6.72 -10.97 4.80
CA LEU A 118 7.76 -10.29 5.57
C LEU A 118 8.40 -11.20 6.64
N PRO A 119 7.65 -11.97 7.47
CA PRO A 119 8.25 -12.90 8.41
C PRO A 119 9.07 -14.00 7.76
N LEU A 120 8.65 -14.54 6.60
CA LEU A 120 9.42 -15.54 5.85
C LEU A 120 10.75 -14.99 5.32
N LEU A 121 10.80 -13.69 5.04
CA LEU A 121 12.04 -12.98 4.66
C LEU A 121 12.88 -12.54 5.87
N GLY A 122 12.45 -12.88 7.10
CA GLY A 122 13.12 -12.42 8.32
C GLY A 122 12.89 -10.93 8.62
N ILE A 123 11.89 -10.32 8.00
CA ILE A 123 11.60 -8.89 8.10
C ILE A 123 10.38 -8.69 9.00
N GLY A 124 10.60 -8.05 10.14
CA GLY A 124 9.53 -7.71 11.07
C GLY A 124 8.95 -8.92 11.83
N LYS A 125 7.99 -8.63 12.69
CA LYS A 125 7.21 -9.62 13.42
C LYS A 125 5.85 -9.77 12.74
N ASN A 126 5.23 -10.95 12.89
CA ASN A 126 3.87 -11.16 12.42
C ASN A 126 2.92 -10.13 13.07
N VAL A 127 2.22 -9.36 12.23
CA VAL A 127 1.32 -8.30 12.71
C VAL A 127 0.18 -8.85 13.57
N LEU A 128 -0.24 -10.09 13.33
CA LEU A 128 -1.29 -10.76 14.11
C LEU A 128 -0.84 -11.12 15.54
N ALA A 129 0.47 -11.11 15.81
CA ALA A 129 1.03 -11.31 17.15
C ALA A 129 1.22 -9.99 17.91
N GLY A 130 0.88 -8.86 17.30
CA GLY A 130 0.99 -7.54 17.90
C GLY A 130 -0.21 -7.14 18.76
N PRO A 131 -0.18 -5.96 19.37
CA PRO A 131 -1.30 -5.43 20.15
C PRO A 131 -2.51 -5.14 19.25
N VAL A 132 -3.71 -5.23 19.84
CA VAL A 132 -4.99 -5.06 19.11
C VAL A 132 -5.10 -3.66 18.48
N GLU A 133 -4.57 -2.65 19.15
CA GLU A 133 -4.55 -1.26 18.66
C GLU A 133 -3.75 -1.15 17.36
N GLY A 134 -2.61 -1.81 17.28
CA GLY A 134 -1.77 -1.86 16.07
C GLY A 134 -2.47 -2.61 14.94
N LEU A 135 -3.17 -3.70 15.26
CA LEU A 135 -3.96 -4.45 14.28
C LEU A 135 -5.14 -3.63 13.73
N ALA A 136 -5.86 -2.91 14.60
CA ALA A 136 -6.96 -2.03 14.20
C ALA A 136 -6.46 -0.89 13.31
N SER A 137 -5.33 -0.28 13.66
CA SER A 137 -4.67 0.77 12.89
C SER A 137 -4.26 0.27 11.50
N GLU A 138 -3.62 -0.89 11.42
CA GLU A 138 -3.23 -1.52 10.14
C GLU A 138 -4.44 -1.84 9.27
N LEU A 139 -5.50 -2.38 9.86
CA LEU A 139 -6.74 -2.70 9.15
C LEU A 139 -7.40 -1.43 8.57
N PHE A 140 -7.54 -0.40 9.39
CA PHE A 140 -8.14 0.87 8.96
C PHE A 140 -7.33 1.55 7.86
N GLY A 141 -6.01 1.65 8.05
CA GLY A 141 -5.10 2.20 7.04
C GLY A 141 -5.14 1.42 5.73
N THR A 142 -5.25 0.09 5.81
CA THR A 142 -5.37 -0.78 4.63
C THR A 142 -6.70 -0.58 3.90
N ILE A 143 -7.81 -0.43 4.61
CA ILE A 143 -9.13 -0.15 4.01
C ILE A 143 -9.09 1.17 3.25
N LEU A 144 -8.56 2.24 3.84
CA LEU A 144 -8.43 3.53 3.17
C LEU A 144 -7.47 3.48 1.98
N TRP A 145 -6.38 2.74 2.11
CA TRP A 145 -5.40 2.55 1.05
C TRP A 145 -6.03 1.92 -0.20
N ILE A 146 -6.69 0.76 -0.07
CA ILE A 146 -7.29 0.07 -1.23
C ILE A 146 -8.51 0.82 -1.77
N TRP A 147 -9.32 1.43 -0.90
CA TRP A 147 -10.44 2.27 -1.31
C TRP A 147 -9.99 3.45 -2.18
N THR A 148 -8.88 4.09 -1.81
CA THR A 148 -8.27 5.16 -2.60
C THR A 148 -7.86 4.66 -3.99
N ILE A 149 -7.18 3.51 -4.07
CA ILE A 149 -6.83 2.88 -5.36
C ILE A 149 -8.08 2.65 -6.22
N GLU A 150 -9.14 2.11 -5.63
CA GLU A 150 -10.38 1.83 -6.36
C GLU A 150 -11.08 3.12 -6.84
N CYS A 151 -11.05 4.20 -6.07
CA CYS A 151 -11.56 5.50 -6.51
C CYS A 151 -10.84 6.00 -7.76
N PHE A 152 -9.51 5.93 -7.79
CA PHE A 152 -8.72 6.30 -8.96
C PHE A 152 -8.96 5.36 -10.14
N ARG A 153 -9.02 4.04 -9.90
CA ARG A 153 -9.37 3.07 -10.93
C ARG A 153 -10.70 3.42 -11.60
N ARG A 154 -11.76 3.66 -10.82
CA ARG A 154 -13.08 4.05 -11.35
C ARG A 154 -13.00 5.36 -12.13
N TYR A 155 -12.31 6.35 -11.59
CA TYR A 155 -12.19 7.65 -12.24
C TYR A 155 -11.56 7.56 -13.64
N PHE A 156 -10.47 6.80 -13.78
CA PHE A 156 -9.75 6.67 -15.05
C PHE A 156 -10.36 5.66 -16.02
N VAL A 157 -11.11 4.68 -15.51
CA VAL A 157 -11.66 3.57 -16.31
C VAL A 157 -13.13 3.79 -16.68
N ASP A 158 -13.93 4.31 -15.76
CA ASP A 158 -15.38 4.42 -15.97
C ASP A 158 -15.75 5.73 -16.73
N ARG A 159 -14.81 6.63 -16.94
CA ARG A 159 -14.98 7.87 -17.72
C ARG A 159 -14.55 7.76 -19.19
N THR A 160 -14.03 6.63 -19.60
CA THR A 160 -13.60 6.33 -20.97
C THR A 160 -14.46 5.26 -21.59
#